data_eb1d76c68bdf3c445d99a6761ef4d56c
#
_entry.id   eb1d76c68bdf3c445d99a6761ef4d56c
#
_cell.length_a   1.000
_cell.length_b   1.000
_cell.length_c   1.000
_cell.angle_alpha   90.00
_cell.angle_beta   90.00
_cell.angle_gamma   90.00
#
_symmetry.space_group_name_H-M   'P 1'
#
loop_
_entity.id
_entity.type
_entity.pdbx_description
1 polymer ?
#
loop_
_entity_poly.entity_id
_entity_poly.type
_entity_poly.pdbx_seq_one_letter_code
_entity_poly.pdbx_strand_id
1 'polypeptide(L)'
;MARGRKPSAKRVIDAGFAPSSSVVMYGDDCTMPPPSVTGNSDSLLAWESVVRCLVRRGDFDEADRLVISRYCKAYALACEAAETLEAGKTFQRAKTGWQQVSPAVMVFIRCSEACSKIEKQLGIGPEARRSLGRAADKTAPDELEEFLRVHA
;
A
#
# COMPACT_ATOMS: atom_id res chain seq x y z
N MET A 1 -5.30 -45.51 4.77
CA MET A 1 -5.01 -44.16 4.30
C MET A 1 -3.78 -43.64 5.04
N ALA A 2 -2.64 -43.53 4.35
CA ALA A 2 -1.38 -43.10 4.96
C ALA A 2 -1.36 -41.56 5.04
N ARG A 3 -1.28 -40.99 6.26
CA ARG A 3 -1.08 -39.54 6.46
C ARG A 3 0.33 -39.17 6.01
N GLY A 4 0.43 -38.38 4.94
CA GLY A 4 1.69 -37.84 4.46
C GLY A 4 2.42 -37.08 5.55
N ARG A 5 3.69 -37.42 5.75
CA ARG A 5 4.60 -36.80 6.72
C ARG A 5 4.87 -35.35 6.28
N LYS A 6 4.61 -34.36 7.13
CA LYS A 6 4.95 -32.95 6.85
C LYS A 6 6.47 -32.86 6.64
N PRO A 7 6.94 -32.17 5.57
CA PRO A 7 8.38 -31.95 5.38
C PRO A 7 8.95 -31.18 6.56
N SER A 8 10.10 -31.60 7.09
CA SER A 8 10.74 -30.90 8.20
C SER A 8 11.32 -29.58 7.68
N ALA A 9 11.25 -28.52 8.49
CA ALA A 9 11.75 -27.17 8.17
C ALA A 9 13.22 -27.17 7.71
N LYS A 10 14.01 -28.16 8.13
CA LYS A 10 15.42 -28.32 7.77
C LYS A 10 15.65 -28.63 6.26
N ARG A 11 14.68 -29.25 5.59
CA ARG A 11 14.79 -29.57 4.15
C ARG A 11 14.47 -28.40 3.22
N VAL A 12 13.85 -27.34 3.72
CA VAL A 12 13.54 -26.13 2.93
C VAL A 12 14.77 -25.22 2.81
N ILE A 13 15.66 -25.26 3.82
CA ILE A 13 16.90 -24.45 3.85
C ILE A 13 17.97 -25.05 2.92
N ASP A 14 18.01 -26.37 2.77
CA ASP A 14 19.00 -27.05 1.94
C ASP A 14 18.64 -27.09 0.44
N ALA A 15 17.48 -26.60 0.05
CA ALA A 15 17.06 -26.50 -1.35
C ALA A 15 17.69 -25.29 -2.07
N GLY A 16 19.03 -25.12 -1.93
CA GLY A 16 19.87 -24.35 -2.84
C GLY A 16 19.30 -23.02 -3.35
N PHE A 17 18.66 -22.22 -2.49
CA PHE A 17 18.36 -20.83 -2.81
C PHE A 17 19.68 -20.05 -2.70
N ALA A 18 20.54 -20.22 -3.74
CA ALA A 18 21.62 -19.27 -3.94
C ALA A 18 20.95 -17.89 -4.10
N PRO A 19 21.22 -16.90 -3.26
CA PRO A 19 20.73 -15.56 -3.54
C PRO A 19 21.30 -15.16 -4.89
N SER A 20 20.41 -14.96 -5.88
CA SER A 20 20.83 -14.42 -7.16
C SER A 20 21.46 -13.06 -6.85
N SER A 21 22.74 -12.95 -7.04
CA SER A 21 23.56 -11.78 -6.72
C SER A 21 23.38 -10.60 -7.69
N SER A 22 22.19 -10.41 -8.19
CA SER A 22 21.76 -9.13 -8.74
C SER A 22 20.97 -8.35 -7.66
N VAL A 23 21.62 -8.10 -6.54
CA VAL A 23 21.21 -6.97 -5.69
C VAL A 23 21.46 -5.74 -6.55
N VAL A 24 20.41 -5.22 -7.16
CA VAL A 24 20.42 -3.89 -7.71
C VAL A 24 20.70 -2.99 -6.51
N MET A 25 21.95 -2.53 -6.40
CA MET A 25 22.35 -1.51 -5.44
C MET A 25 21.59 -0.25 -5.84
N TYR A 26 20.37 -0.10 -5.31
CA TYR A 26 19.73 1.19 -5.28
C TYR A 26 20.61 2.05 -4.40
N GLY A 27 21.05 3.21 -4.94
CA GLY A 27 21.95 4.13 -4.22
C GLY A 27 21.47 4.41 -2.80
N ASP A 28 22.34 4.96 -1.97
CA ASP A 28 22.26 5.09 -0.50
C ASP A 28 20.96 5.71 0.08
N ASP A 29 20.03 6.17 -0.77
CA ASP A 29 18.74 6.70 -0.36
C ASP A 29 17.63 5.65 -0.54
N CYS A 30 17.42 4.84 0.50
CA CYS A 30 16.36 3.83 0.51
C CYS A 30 14.94 4.42 0.48
N THR A 31 14.77 5.74 0.61
CA THR A 31 13.49 6.43 0.52
C THR A 31 13.08 6.74 -0.92
N MET A 32 14.00 6.65 -1.89
CA MET A 32 13.72 6.91 -3.29
C MET A 32 12.72 5.90 -3.88
N PRO A 33 11.74 6.36 -4.67
CA PRO A 33 10.77 5.47 -5.29
C PRO A 33 11.44 4.56 -6.32
N PRO A 34 11.07 3.26 -6.35
CA PRO A 34 11.58 2.35 -7.36
C PRO A 34 11.04 2.71 -8.76
N PRO A 35 11.74 2.33 -9.85
CA PRO A 35 11.33 2.63 -11.23
C PRO A 35 9.89 2.17 -11.55
N SER A 36 9.42 1.13 -10.86
CA SER A 36 8.07 0.60 -11.03
C SER A 36 6.96 1.53 -10.51
N VAL A 37 7.30 2.54 -9.74
CA VAL A 37 6.37 3.52 -9.14
C VAL A 37 6.48 4.87 -9.85
N THR A 38 7.67 5.25 -10.34
CA THR A 38 7.92 6.58 -10.93
C THR A 38 7.19 6.84 -12.25
N GLY A 39 6.70 5.81 -12.92
CA GLY A 39 6.01 5.91 -14.21
C GLY A 39 4.56 6.42 -14.14
N ASN A 40 3.99 6.59 -12.94
CA ASN A 40 2.60 7.03 -12.75
C ASN A 40 2.53 8.04 -11.60
N SER A 41 1.88 9.17 -11.83
CA SER A 41 1.76 10.30 -10.88
C SER A 41 1.09 9.89 -9.56
N ASP A 42 0.01 9.10 -9.64
CA ASP A 42 -0.73 8.69 -8.45
C ASP A 42 0.07 7.69 -7.61
N SER A 43 0.78 6.78 -8.29
CA SER A 43 1.72 5.88 -7.62
C SER A 43 2.82 6.65 -6.89
N LEU A 44 3.37 7.69 -7.51
CA LEU A 44 4.43 8.52 -6.93
C LEU A 44 3.90 9.32 -5.72
N LEU A 45 2.74 9.94 -5.85
CA LEU A 45 2.08 10.65 -4.76
C LEU A 45 1.82 9.75 -3.55
N ALA A 46 1.31 8.55 -3.81
CA ALA A 46 1.10 7.56 -2.77
C ALA A 46 2.40 7.14 -2.09
N TRP A 47 3.48 6.92 -2.87
CA TRP A 47 4.81 6.60 -2.34
C TRP A 47 5.32 7.67 -1.39
N GLU A 48 5.34 8.92 -1.85
CA GLU A 48 5.83 10.05 -1.05
C GLU A 48 5.05 10.20 0.26
N SER A 49 3.72 10.05 0.19
CA SER A 49 2.85 10.16 1.36
C SER A 49 3.11 9.07 2.39
N VAL A 50 3.24 7.82 1.93
CA VAL A 50 3.47 6.66 2.80
C VAL A 50 4.86 6.69 3.41
N VAL A 51 5.91 6.87 2.57
CA VAL A 51 7.29 6.90 3.05
C VAL A 51 7.50 8.05 4.03
N ARG A 52 6.98 9.25 3.73
CA ARG A 52 7.05 10.39 4.64
C ARG A 52 6.39 10.09 6.00
N CYS A 53 5.26 9.40 5.98
CA CYS A 53 4.57 8.99 7.20
C CYS A 53 5.40 7.98 8.01
N LEU A 54 5.96 6.95 7.36
CA LEU A 54 6.75 5.91 8.02
C LEU A 54 8.07 6.45 8.56
N VAL A 55 8.79 7.27 7.78
CA VAL A 55 10.04 7.92 8.19
C VAL A 55 9.81 8.83 9.40
N ARG A 56 8.76 9.68 9.38
CA ARG A 56 8.42 10.55 10.51
C ARG A 56 8.18 9.76 11.80
N ARG A 57 7.64 8.56 11.69
CA ARG A 57 7.38 7.67 12.83
C ARG A 57 8.58 6.84 13.26
N GLY A 58 9.66 6.84 12.49
CA GLY A 58 10.81 5.95 12.69
C GLY A 58 10.51 4.48 12.42
N ASP A 59 9.48 4.19 11.63
CA ASP A 59 9.00 2.83 11.33
C ASP A 59 9.41 2.35 9.93
N PHE A 60 10.11 3.17 9.14
CA PHE A 60 10.50 2.81 7.79
C PHE A 60 11.65 1.81 7.78
N ASP A 61 11.43 0.67 7.14
CA ASP A 61 12.45 -0.34 6.86
C ASP A 61 12.60 -0.53 5.34
N GLU A 62 13.81 -0.79 4.87
CA GLU A 62 14.08 -1.05 3.45
C GLU A 62 13.28 -2.25 2.92
N ALA A 63 13.04 -3.25 3.75
CA ALA A 63 12.22 -4.42 3.42
C ALA A 63 10.77 -4.05 3.07
N ASP A 64 10.25 -2.94 3.62
CA ASP A 64 8.89 -2.47 3.35
C ASP A 64 8.70 -1.91 1.94
N ARG A 65 9.78 -1.58 1.23
CA ARG A 65 9.73 -1.00 -0.12
C ARG A 65 8.87 -1.82 -1.08
N LEU A 66 8.95 -3.15 -1.01
CA LEU A 66 8.14 -4.04 -1.87
C LEU A 66 6.65 -3.98 -1.52
N VAL A 67 6.33 -3.85 -0.25
CA VAL A 67 4.95 -3.72 0.23
C VAL A 67 4.39 -2.37 -0.18
N ILE A 68 5.14 -1.30 0.06
CA ILE A 68 4.78 0.07 -0.32
C ILE A 68 4.61 0.17 -1.84
N SER A 69 5.50 -0.42 -2.65
CA SER A 69 5.38 -0.43 -4.11
C SER A 69 4.09 -1.09 -4.59
N ARG A 70 3.68 -2.20 -3.95
CA ARG A 70 2.40 -2.87 -4.25
C ARG A 70 1.21 -2.00 -3.88
N TYR A 71 1.28 -1.33 -2.74
CA TYR A 71 0.27 -0.35 -2.32
C TYR A 71 0.11 0.76 -3.36
N CYS A 72 1.21 1.40 -3.77
CA CYS A 72 1.20 2.49 -4.74
C CYS A 72 0.59 2.08 -6.08
N LYS A 73 0.91 0.88 -6.57
CA LYS A 73 0.31 0.35 -7.81
C LYS A 73 -1.18 0.06 -7.66
N ALA A 74 -1.61 -0.53 -6.55
CA ALA A 74 -3.03 -0.77 -6.29
C ALA A 74 -3.80 0.56 -6.17
N TYR A 75 -3.21 1.56 -5.51
CA TYR A 75 -3.78 2.89 -5.38
C TYR A 75 -3.97 3.55 -6.76
N ALA A 76 -2.94 3.57 -7.61
CA ALA A 76 -3.02 4.14 -8.94
C ALA A 76 -4.08 3.46 -9.82
N LEU A 77 -4.18 2.12 -9.77
CA LEU A 77 -5.23 1.38 -10.48
C LEU A 77 -6.63 1.71 -9.93
N ALA A 78 -6.76 1.96 -8.63
CA ALA A 78 -8.03 2.40 -8.05
C ALA A 78 -8.42 3.80 -8.54
N CYS A 79 -7.45 4.73 -8.62
CA CYS A 79 -7.67 6.08 -9.15
C CYS A 79 -8.11 6.03 -10.63
N GLU A 80 -7.42 5.28 -11.49
CA GLU A 80 -7.78 5.09 -12.90
C GLU A 80 -9.19 4.50 -13.07
N ALA A 81 -9.51 3.49 -12.24
CA ALA A 81 -10.85 2.91 -12.25
C ALA A 81 -11.90 3.92 -11.78
N ALA A 82 -11.62 4.73 -10.74
CA ALA A 82 -12.51 5.78 -10.26
C ALA A 82 -12.81 6.83 -11.35
N GLU A 83 -11.79 7.33 -12.04
CA GLU A 83 -11.94 8.25 -13.16
C GLU A 83 -12.84 7.69 -14.27
N THR A 84 -12.66 6.38 -14.57
CA THR A 84 -13.51 5.68 -15.55
C THR A 84 -14.97 5.64 -15.11
N LEU A 85 -15.22 5.45 -13.82
CA LEU A 85 -16.57 5.40 -13.24
C LEU A 85 -17.21 6.79 -13.18
N GLU A 86 -16.45 7.82 -12.82
CA GLU A 86 -16.87 9.22 -12.79
C GLU A 86 -17.25 9.73 -14.17
N ALA A 87 -16.57 9.24 -15.22
CA ALA A 87 -16.96 9.50 -16.62
C ALA A 87 -18.29 8.83 -17.05
N GLY A 88 -19.06 8.29 -16.11
CA GLY A 88 -20.38 7.67 -16.35
C GLY A 88 -20.33 6.26 -16.94
N LYS A 89 -19.15 5.61 -16.93
CA LYS A 89 -18.96 4.25 -17.50
C LYS A 89 -19.19 3.14 -16.48
N THR A 90 -20.13 3.33 -15.56
CA THR A 90 -20.47 2.32 -14.54
C THR A 90 -21.13 1.08 -15.15
N PHE A 91 -21.90 1.28 -16.22
CA PHE A 91 -22.53 0.19 -16.95
C PHE A 91 -22.07 0.18 -18.41
N GLN A 92 -21.86 -1.02 -18.93
CA GLN A 92 -21.52 -1.23 -20.33
C GLN A 92 -22.60 -2.11 -21.00
N ARG A 93 -22.89 -1.82 -22.26
CA ARG A 93 -23.80 -2.64 -23.05
C ARG A 93 -23.01 -3.80 -23.65
N ALA A 94 -23.37 -5.02 -23.27
CA ALA A 94 -22.80 -6.23 -23.88
C ALA A 94 -23.21 -6.34 -25.36
N LYS A 95 -22.48 -7.13 -26.15
CA LYS A 95 -22.84 -7.41 -27.57
C LYS A 95 -24.23 -8.00 -27.73
N THR A 96 -24.78 -8.63 -26.70
CA THR A 96 -26.11 -9.20 -26.61
C THR A 96 -27.20 -8.18 -26.29
N GLY A 97 -26.86 -6.89 -26.12
CA GLY A 97 -27.78 -5.81 -25.76
C GLY A 97 -28.05 -5.63 -24.27
N TRP A 98 -27.65 -6.56 -23.43
CA TRP A 98 -27.82 -6.48 -21.98
C TRP A 98 -26.85 -5.47 -21.34
N GLN A 99 -27.36 -4.75 -20.33
CA GLN A 99 -26.51 -3.92 -19.46
C GLN A 99 -25.78 -4.80 -18.47
N GLN A 100 -24.46 -4.63 -18.41
CA GLN A 100 -23.61 -5.28 -17.41
C GLN A 100 -22.75 -4.25 -16.70
N VAL A 101 -22.36 -4.56 -15.47
CA VAL A 101 -21.49 -3.72 -14.67
C VAL A 101 -20.11 -3.62 -15.36
N SER A 102 -19.57 -2.41 -15.42
CA SER A 102 -18.24 -2.17 -15.98
C SER A 102 -17.17 -2.96 -15.23
N PRO A 103 -16.19 -3.56 -15.91
CA PRO A 103 -15.03 -4.16 -15.25
C PRO A 103 -14.30 -3.20 -14.30
N ALA A 104 -14.34 -1.90 -14.56
CA ALA A 104 -13.74 -0.87 -13.71
C ALA A 104 -14.29 -0.91 -12.27
N VAL A 105 -15.57 -1.26 -12.07
CA VAL A 105 -16.16 -1.41 -10.72
C VAL A 105 -15.43 -2.51 -9.93
N MET A 106 -15.18 -3.65 -10.58
CA MET A 106 -14.47 -4.75 -9.92
C MET A 106 -13.01 -4.42 -9.63
N VAL A 107 -12.34 -3.71 -10.54
CA VAL A 107 -10.97 -3.24 -10.33
C VAL A 107 -10.93 -2.28 -9.15
N PHE A 108 -11.82 -1.28 -9.12
CA PHE A 108 -11.91 -0.32 -8.02
C PHE A 108 -12.10 -1.00 -6.66
N ILE A 109 -13.07 -1.90 -6.56
CA ILE A 109 -13.35 -2.60 -5.30
C ILE A 109 -12.14 -3.42 -4.84
N ARG A 110 -11.57 -4.24 -5.73
CA ARG A 110 -10.44 -5.12 -5.39
C ARG A 110 -9.19 -4.34 -5.03
N CYS A 111 -8.89 -3.28 -5.77
CA CYS A 111 -7.73 -2.43 -5.46
C CYS A 111 -7.93 -1.68 -4.13
N SER A 112 -9.12 -1.16 -3.85
CA SER A 112 -9.46 -0.52 -2.58
C SER A 112 -9.33 -1.49 -1.39
N GLU A 113 -9.81 -2.73 -1.54
CA GLU A 113 -9.64 -3.76 -0.52
C GLU A 113 -8.15 -4.12 -0.30
N ALA A 114 -7.36 -4.20 -1.37
CA ALA A 114 -5.93 -4.46 -1.28
C ALA A 114 -5.22 -3.31 -0.56
N CYS A 115 -5.52 -2.05 -0.90
CA CYS A 115 -5.02 -0.87 -0.21
C CYS A 115 -5.34 -0.92 1.28
N SER A 116 -6.61 -1.15 1.65
CA SER A 116 -7.04 -1.21 3.05
C SER A 116 -6.32 -2.30 3.86
N LYS A 117 -6.04 -3.45 3.24
CA LYS A 117 -5.26 -4.52 3.89
C LYS A 117 -3.81 -4.09 4.15
N ILE A 118 -3.17 -3.47 3.17
CA ILE A 118 -1.78 -3.01 3.28
C ILE A 118 -1.69 -1.83 4.27
N GLU A 119 -2.65 -0.91 4.25
CA GLU A 119 -2.74 0.20 5.21
C GLU A 119 -2.79 -0.30 6.65
N LYS A 120 -3.56 -1.35 6.92
CA LYS A 120 -3.60 -2.00 8.23
C LYS A 120 -2.24 -2.57 8.61
N GLN A 121 -1.53 -3.21 7.68
CA GLN A 121 -0.19 -3.78 7.92
C GLN A 121 0.85 -2.69 8.22
N LEU A 122 0.83 -1.60 7.45
CA LEU A 122 1.75 -0.47 7.62
C LEU A 122 1.34 0.48 8.77
N GLY A 123 0.21 0.24 9.41
CA GLY A 123 -0.30 1.12 10.47
C GLY A 123 -0.71 2.51 9.97
N ILE A 124 -1.15 2.60 8.71
CA ILE A 124 -1.63 3.84 8.11
C ILE A 124 -3.12 3.99 8.40
N GLY A 125 -3.53 5.20 8.75
CA GLY A 125 -4.91 5.45 9.13
C GLY A 125 -5.17 5.33 10.65
N PRO A 126 -6.24 5.94 11.16
CA PRO A 126 -6.48 6.07 12.59
C PRO A 126 -6.83 4.73 13.26
N GLU A 127 -7.57 3.86 12.60
CA GLU A 127 -7.95 2.56 13.11
C GLU A 127 -6.74 1.62 13.22
N ALA A 128 -5.92 1.59 12.18
CA ALA A 128 -4.71 0.78 12.15
C ALA A 128 -3.71 1.22 13.22
N ARG A 129 -3.55 2.53 13.43
CA ARG A 129 -2.69 3.07 14.51
C ARG A 129 -3.19 2.66 15.89
N ARG A 130 -4.51 2.68 16.14
CA ARG A 130 -5.09 2.22 17.42
C ARG A 130 -4.86 0.73 17.63
N SER A 131 -5.06 -0.10 16.60
CA SER A 131 -4.90 -1.56 16.70
C SER A 131 -3.44 -1.97 16.96
N LEU A 132 -2.47 -1.18 16.50
CA LEU A 132 -1.04 -1.39 16.76
C LEU A 132 -0.58 -0.79 18.10
N GLY A 133 -1.50 -0.27 18.93
CA GLY A 133 -1.17 0.37 20.21
C GLY A 133 -0.38 1.67 20.07
N ARG A 134 -0.29 2.21 18.87
CA ARG A 134 0.42 3.46 18.61
C ARG A 134 -0.50 4.63 18.94
N ALA A 135 -0.13 5.39 19.96
CA ALA A 135 -0.79 6.64 20.26
C ALA A 135 -0.73 7.56 19.02
N ALA A 136 -1.81 8.31 18.78
CA ALA A 136 -1.77 9.38 17.80
C ALA A 136 -0.53 10.25 18.06
N ASP A 137 0.18 10.59 16.98
CA ASP A 137 1.39 11.40 17.02
C ASP A 137 1.11 12.71 17.77
N LYS A 138 1.47 12.77 19.04
CA LYS A 138 1.27 13.96 19.91
C LYS A 138 2.34 15.03 19.66
N THR A 139 3.16 14.86 18.62
CA THR A 139 4.28 15.76 18.33
C THR A 139 3.91 16.98 17.48
N ALA A 140 2.71 17.04 16.94
CA ALA A 140 2.19 18.32 16.48
C ALA A 140 1.55 19.03 17.70
N PRO A 141 2.02 20.20 18.12
CA PRO A 141 1.29 21.00 19.10
C PRO A 141 -0.13 21.15 18.55
N ASP A 142 -1.12 20.84 19.37
CA ASP A 142 -2.51 21.03 18.99
C ASP A 142 -2.70 22.54 18.80
N GLU A 143 -2.83 22.96 17.53
CA GLU A 143 -3.02 24.38 17.18
C GLU A 143 -4.18 24.98 17.97
N LEU A 144 -5.14 24.14 18.38
CA LEU A 144 -6.26 24.52 19.23
C LEU A 144 -5.81 24.77 20.67
N GLU A 145 -4.92 23.94 21.23
CA GLU A 145 -4.38 24.18 22.59
C GLU A 145 -3.50 25.43 22.62
N GLU A 146 -2.71 25.66 21.57
CA GLU A 146 -1.88 26.87 21.45
C GLU A 146 -2.74 28.11 21.28
N PHE A 147 -3.79 28.03 20.45
CA PHE A 147 -4.76 29.10 20.30
C PHE A 147 -5.48 29.44 21.62
N LEU A 148 -5.93 28.43 22.36
CA LEU A 148 -6.58 28.62 23.65
C LEU A 148 -5.63 29.17 24.71
N ARG A 149 -4.35 28.83 24.68
CA ARG A 149 -3.31 29.30 25.60
C ARG A 149 -2.99 30.77 25.38
N VAL A 150 -3.07 31.26 24.14
CA VAL A 150 -2.79 32.67 23.77
C VAL A 150 -3.99 33.56 24.05
N HIS A 151 -5.22 33.02 24.11
CA HIS A 151 -6.47 33.78 24.23
C HIS A 151 -7.20 33.57 25.58
N ALA A 152 -6.59 32.88 26.53
CA ALA A 152 -7.04 32.73 27.91
C ALA A 152 -6.26 33.69 28.84
#